data_4849771689e431dd3292a9ab4a11653a
#
_entry.id   4849771689e431dd3292a9ab4a11653a
#
_cell.length_a   1.000
_cell.length_b   1.000
_cell.length_c   1.000
_cell.angle_alpha   90.00
_cell.angle_beta   90.00
_cell.angle_gamma   90.00
#
_symmetry.space_group_name_H-M   'P 1'
#
loop_
_entity.id
_entity.type
_entity.pdbx_description
1 polymer ?
#
loop_
_entity_poly.entity_id
_entity_poly.type
_entity_poly.pdbx_seq_one_letter_code
_entity_poly.pdbx_strand_id
1 'polypeptide(L)'
;MFPFSGLERIDLDGADLSLDPAWLSCTEADALFDALLAGIAWETHRIRMFGRQVDSPRLSCWIGDPGTSYTYSRTRFEPHPWPAALMPLRERLREALNIDFNSVLANRYRHGRDAMGWHSDDEPELGPQPVIASVSLGAARRFALKPRGMKSFDRTSHGTQSPGKKDGRLVLELPHGSLLVMRGDTQARYRHALPATARPVDERINLTFRRIVGVGAMANS
;
A
#
# COMPACT_ATOMS: atom_id res chain seq x y z
N MET A 1 -8.51 25.22 -9.40
CA MET A 1 -9.44 24.62 -8.41
C MET A 1 -9.65 23.16 -8.83
N PHE A 2 -8.91 22.24 -8.25
CA PHE A 2 -9.07 20.82 -8.57
C PHE A 2 -10.25 20.28 -7.78
N PRO A 3 -11.19 19.55 -8.40
CA PRO A 3 -12.30 18.98 -7.66
C PRO A 3 -11.77 17.81 -6.81
N PHE A 4 -11.73 17.98 -5.49
CA PHE A 4 -11.45 16.93 -4.50
C PHE A 4 -12.65 15.98 -4.32
N SER A 5 -13.26 15.53 -5.40
CA SER A 5 -14.58 14.86 -5.33
C SER A 5 -14.56 13.38 -5.67
N GLY A 6 -13.40 12.70 -5.63
CA GLY A 6 -13.31 11.31 -6.05
C GLY A 6 -13.08 10.26 -4.95
N LEU A 7 -12.71 10.64 -3.71
CA LEU A 7 -12.52 9.67 -2.63
C LEU A 7 -13.86 9.20 -2.07
N GLU A 8 -14.34 8.08 -2.59
CA GLU A 8 -15.55 7.43 -2.12
C GLU A 8 -15.25 6.51 -0.94
N ARG A 9 -16.05 6.63 0.11
CA ARG A 9 -15.94 5.76 1.28
C ARG A 9 -16.36 4.33 0.94
N ILE A 10 -15.53 3.38 1.36
CA ILE A 10 -15.83 1.96 1.24
C ILE A 10 -16.35 1.47 2.58
N ASP A 11 -17.58 0.93 2.56
CA ASP A 11 -18.20 0.36 3.76
C ASP A 11 -17.57 -1.00 4.07
N LEU A 12 -16.82 -1.06 5.17
CA LEU A 12 -16.25 -2.26 5.77
C LEU A 12 -16.25 -2.07 7.29
N ASP A 13 -16.89 -2.98 8.02
CA ASP A 13 -17.10 -2.85 9.46
C ASP A 13 -15.79 -2.62 10.22
N GLY A 14 -15.75 -1.54 11.01
CA GLY A 14 -14.59 -1.17 11.81
C GLY A 14 -13.33 -0.78 11.03
N ALA A 15 -13.43 -0.55 9.71
CA ALA A 15 -12.39 0.02 8.88
C ALA A 15 -12.78 1.43 8.40
N ASP A 16 -11.78 2.28 8.19
CA ASP A 16 -11.92 3.57 7.53
C ASP A 16 -11.15 3.54 6.22
N LEU A 17 -11.87 3.28 5.14
CA LEU A 17 -11.34 3.10 3.79
C LEU A 17 -12.00 4.08 2.83
N SER A 18 -11.20 4.66 1.95
CA SER A 18 -11.70 5.48 0.84
C SER A 18 -10.90 5.20 -0.42
N LEU A 19 -11.56 5.12 -1.57
CA LEU A 19 -10.95 4.87 -2.87
C LEU A 19 -11.37 5.94 -3.88
N ASP A 20 -10.40 6.50 -4.58
CA ASP A 20 -10.61 7.22 -5.82
C ASP A 20 -9.98 6.38 -6.95
N PRO A 21 -10.77 5.77 -7.84
CA PRO A 21 -10.26 4.91 -8.90
C PRO A 21 -9.54 5.67 -10.03
N ALA A 22 -9.68 6.98 -10.11
CA ALA A 22 -9.13 7.84 -11.16
C ALA A 22 -8.49 9.13 -10.60
N TRP A 23 -7.82 9.03 -9.45
CA TRP A 23 -7.21 10.17 -8.75
C TRP A 23 -6.12 10.88 -9.56
N LEU A 24 -5.36 10.13 -10.35
CA LEU A 24 -4.51 10.64 -11.42
C LEU A 24 -5.19 10.40 -12.76
N SER A 25 -5.08 11.34 -13.67
CA SER A 25 -5.42 11.08 -15.08
C SER A 25 -4.50 10.00 -15.66
N CYS A 26 -4.93 9.32 -16.72
CA CYS A 26 -4.10 8.31 -17.38
C CYS A 26 -2.74 8.89 -17.80
N THR A 27 -2.73 10.09 -18.39
CA THR A 27 -1.49 10.75 -18.83
C THR A 27 -0.53 11.04 -17.66
N GLU A 28 -1.03 11.53 -16.52
CA GLU A 28 -0.21 11.76 -15.33
C GLU A 28 0.34 10.45 -14.78
N ALA A 29 -0.51 9.43 -14.72
CA ALA A 29 -0.16 8.14 -14.18
C ALA A 29 0.84 7.39 -15.08
N ASP A 30 0.70 7.46 -16.41
CA ASP A 30 1.66 6.90 -17.38
C ASP A 30 3.03 7.58 -17.24
N ALA A 31 3.06 8.92 -17.26
CA ALA A 31 4.31 9.68 -17.13
C ALA A 31 5.03 9.37 -15.81
N LEU A 32 4.26 9.26 -14.72
CA LEU A 32 4.81 8.91 -13.42
C LEU A 32 5.33 7.46 -13.40
N PHE A 33 4.58 6.52 -13.97
CA PHE A 33 4.97 5.11 -14.06
C PHE A 33 6.33 4.97 -14.76
N ASP A 34 6.50 5.58 -15.93
CA ASP A 34 7.73 5.53 -16.73
C ASP A 34 8.91 6.18 -15.98
N ALA A 35 8.69 7.34 -15.38
CA ALA A 35 9.71 8.03 -14.61
C ALA A 35 10.19 7.20 -13.41
N LEU A 36 9.29 6.54 -12.69
CA LEU A 36 9.63 5.69 -11.54
C LEU A 36 10.27 4.38 -11.97
N LEU A 37 9.82 3.78 -13.07
CA LEU A 37 10.39 2.56 -13.62
C LEU A 37 11.89 2.74 -13.94
N ALA A 38 12.25 3.89 -14.51
CA ALA A 38 13.62 4.25 -14.88
C ALA A 38 14.44 4.83 -13.71
N GLY A 39 13.81 5.58 -12.79
CA GLY A 39 14.51 6.42 -11.81
C GLY A 39 14.65 5.82 -10.40
N ILE A 40 13.95 4.75 -10.07
CA ILE A 40 14.05 4.11 -8.75
C ILE A 40 15.11 3.00 -8.75
N ALA A 41 15.92 2.96 -7.70
CA ALA A 41 16.83 1.85 -7.41
C ALA A 41 16.02 0.63 -6.91
N TRP A 42 15.50 -0.18 -7.84
CA TRP A 42 14.70 -1.35 -7.52
C TRP A 42 15.57 -2.47 -6.96
N GLU A 43 15.23 -2.96 -5.76
CA GLU A 43 15.98 -3.99 -5.06
C GLU A 43 15.11 -5.21 -4.76
N THR A 44 15.76 -6.39 -4.73
CA THR A 44 15.15 -7.61 -4.21
C THR A 44 15.50 -7.73 -2.73
N HIS A 45 14.51 -7.63 -1.86
CA HIS A 45 14.73 -7.82 -0.43
C HIS A 45 14.55 -9.28 -0.03
N ARG A 46 15.42 -9.75 0.87
CA ARG A 46 15.26 -11.06 1.49
C ARG A 46 14.32 -10.97 2.68
N ILE A 47 13.33 -11.82 2.70
CA ILE A 47 12.36 -11.95 3.79
C ILE A 47 12.49 -13.33 4.44
N ARG A 48 12.21 -13.42 5.73
CA ARG A 48 12.20 -14.71 6.42
C ARG A 48 10.79 -15.31 6.36
N MET A 49 10.63 -16.41 5.62
CA MET A 49 9.39 -17.17 5.55
C MET A 49 9.63 -18.61 6.02
N PHE A 50 8.81 -19.09 6.96
CA PHE A 50 8.91 -20.46 7.52
C PHE A 50 10.34 -20.83 7.97
N GLY A 51 11.03 -19.90 8.60
CA GLY A 51 12.40 -20.11 9.10
C GLY A 51 13.51 -20.00 8.05
N ARG A 52 13.18 -19.86 6.77
CA ARG A 52 14.14 -19.73 5.64
C ARG A 52 14.17 -18.30 5.12
N GLN A 53 15.34 -17.88 4.64
CA GLN A 53 15.45 -16.64 3.86
C GLN A 53 15.04 -16.94 2.43
N VAL A 54 14.09 -16.16 1.92
CA VAL A 54 13.61 -16.22 0.53
C VAL A 54 13.58 -14.82 -0.05
N ASP A 55 13.80 -14.72 -1.34
CA ASP A 55 13.65 -13.46 -2.04
C ASP A 55 12.18 -13.04 -2.04
N SER A 56 11.94 -11.76 -1.77
CA SER A 56 10.61 -11.19 -1.88
C SER A 56 10.08 -11.32 -3.31
N PRO A 57 8.86 -11.83 -3.52
CA PRO A 57 8.29 -11.96 -4.86
C PRO A 57 7.80 -10.60 -5.39
N ARG A 58 8.67 -9.61 -5.37
CA ARG A 58 8.54 -8.26 -5.96
C ARG A 58 9.85 -7.52 -5.76
N LEU A 59 10.06 -6.46 -6.51
CA LEU A 59 11.12 -5.48 -6.22
C LEU A 59 10.55 -4.36 -5.35
N SER A 60 11.39 -3.74 -4.53
CA SER A 60 10.96 -2.60 -3.72
C SER A 60 12.10 -1.61 -3.47
N CYS A 61 11.71 -0.40 -3.07
CA CYS A 61 12.62 0.65 -2.65
C CYS A 61 11.96 1.43 -1.53
N TRP A 62 12.69 1.63 -0.41
CA TRP A 62 12.26 2.49 0.68
C TRP A 62 12.80 3.89 0.45
N ILE A 63 11.92 4.89 0.35
CA ILE A 63 12.24 6.28 0.07
C ILE A 63 11.68 7.14 1.19
N GLY A 64 12.43 8.16 1.64
CA GLY A 64 11.93 9.03 2.70
C GLY A 64 12.85 10.17 3.06
N ASP A 65 12.39 10.99 4.01
CA ASP A 65 13.18 12.07 4.57
C ASP A 65 14.36 11.50 5.38
N PRO A 66 15.49 12.22 5.50
CA PRO A 66 16.60 11.78 6.33
C PRO A 66 16.14 11.44 7.75
N GLY A 67 16.56 10.29 8.27
CA GLY A 67 16.21 9.82 9.61
C GLY A 67 14.90 9.03 9.70
N THR A 68 14.13 8.87 8.62
CA THR A 68 12.96 7.98 8.57
C THR A 68 13.36 6.52 8.36
N SER A 69 14.24 6.00 9.22
CA SER A 69 14.60 4.59 9.16
C SER A 69 13.42 3.72 9.57
N TYR A 70 13.29 2.58 8.90
CA TYR A 70 12.18 1.66 9.07
C TYR A 70 12.72 0.25 9.35
N THR A 71 12.13 -0.43 10.32
CA THR A 71 12.52 -1.80 10.66
C THR A 71 11.49 -2.79 10.14
N TYR A 72 11.86 -3.56 9.13
CA TYR A 72 11.02 -4.65 8.61
C TYR A 72 11.72 -5.99 8.78
N SER A 73 11.03 -6.99 9.34
CA SER A 73 11.57 -8.33 9.61
C SER A 73 12.94 -8.33 10.33
N ARG A 74 13.14 -7.42 11.29
CA ARG A 74 14.37 -7.18 12.06
C ARG A 74 15.55 -6.61 11.23
N THR A 75 15.31 -6.16 10.03
CA THR A 75 16.32 -5.45 9.22
C THR A 75 15.93 -3.98 9.19
N ARG A 76 16.89 -3.11 9.58
CA ARG A 76 16.73 -1.65 9.49
C ARG A 76 17.06 -1.23 8.08
N PHE A 77 16.17 -0.45 7.49
CA PHE A 77 16.34 0.15 6.16
C PHE A 77 16.53 1.65 6.33
N GLU A 78 17.61 2.17 5.75
CA GLU A 78 17.78 3.61 5.60
C GLU A 78 17.07 4.05 4.31
N PRO A 79 16.38 5.20 4.32
CA PRO A 79 15.62 5.63 3.15
C PRO A 79 16.54 6.12 2.04
N HIS A 80 16.21 5.80 0.80
CA HIS A 80 16.72 6.50 -0.36
C HIS A 80 16.14 7.92 -0.41
N PRO A 81 16.86 8.89 -0.98
CA PRO A 81 16.33 10.24 -1.15
C PRO A 81 15.13 10.25 -2.11
N TRP A 82 14.26 11.23 -1.94
CA TRP A 82 13.10 11.41 -2.79
C TRP A 82 13.52 11.67 -4.26
N PRO A 83 13.09 10.84 -5.23
CA PRO A 83 13.24 11.19 -6.64
C PRO A 83 12.39 12.40 -6.97
N ALA A 84 12.89 13.27 -7.85
CA ALA A 84 12.17 14.48 -8.26
C ALA A 84 10.73 14.19 -8.78
N ALA A 85 10.54 13.04 -9.45
CA ALA A 85 9.23 12.62 -9.95
C ALA A 85 8.17 12.39 -8.86
N LEU A 86 8.57 12.09 -7.61
CA LEU A 86 7.64 11.87 -6.49
C LEU A 86 7.26 13.15 -5.75
N MET A 87 8.00 14.24 -5.91
CA MET A 87 7.74 15.48 -5.15
C MET A 87 6.36 16.10 -5.44
N PRO A 88 5.92 16.21 -6.71
CA PRO A 88 4.57 16.71 -7.01
C PRO A 88 3.47 15.80 -6.44
N LEU A 89 3.68 14.49 -6.48
CA LEU A 89 2.72 13.52 -5.93
C LEU A 89 2.61 13.63 -4.41
N ARG A 90 3.76 13.74 -3.71
CA ARG A 90 3.80 13.95 -2.26
C ARG A 90 3.03 15.21 -1.86
N GLU A 91 3.27 16.31 -2.57
CA GLU A 91 2.58 17.58 -2.31
C GLU A 91 1.07 17.48 -2.55
N ARG A 92 0.66 16.88 -3.67
CA ARG A 92 -0.76 16.65 -3.97
C ARG A 92 -1.45 15.78 -2.90
N LEU A 93 -0.76 14.76 -2.36
CA LEU A 93 -1.27 13.97 -1.24
C LEU A 93 -1.37 14.80 0.05
N ARG A 94 -0.38 15.65 0.33
CA ARG A 94 -0.41 16.57 1.48
C ARG A 94 -1.62 17.49 1.42
N GLU A 95 -1.89 18.09 0.27
CA GLU A 95 -3.06 18.96 0.07
C GLU A 95 -4.38 18.18 0.18
N ALA A 96 -4.47 16.99 -0.45
CA ALA A 96 -5.70 16.20 -0.48
C ALA A 96 -6.08 15.61 0.88
N LEU A 97 -5.09 15.23 1.69
CA LEU A 97 -5.32 14.47 2.93
C LEU A 97 -4.98 15.27 4.19
N ASN A 98 -4.39 16.46 4.05
CA ASN A 98 -3.84 17.28 5.13
C ASN A 98 -2.84 16.51 6.02
N ILE A 99 -1.96 15.71 5.36
CA ILE A 99 -0.96 14.89 6.02
C ILE A 99 0.38 15.08 5.34
N ASP A 100 1.39 15.37 6.12
CA ASP A 100 2.77 15.45 5.65
C ASP A 100 3.42 14.05 5.70
N PHE A 101 3.33 13.33 4.57
CA PHE A 101 3.98 12.03 4.42
C PHE A 101 5.48 12.22 4.26
N ASN A 102 6.27 11.56 5.10
CA ASN A 102 7.72 11.65 5.10
C ASN A 102 8.42 10.40 4.58
N SER A 103 7.67 9.41 4.13
CA SER A 103 8.20 8.18 3.59
C SER A 103 7.24 7.52 2.61
N VAL A 104 7.77 6.72 1.68
CA VAL A 104 7.04 5.89 0.75
C VAL A 104 7.77 4.58 0.48
N LEU A 105 7.04 3.48 0.58
CA LEU A 105 7.49 2.19 0.07
C LEU A 105 7.00 2.03 -1.37
N ALA A 106 7.93 2.06 -2.31
CA ALA A 106 7.66 1.74 -3.69
C ALA A 106 7.80 0.21 -3.89
N ASN A 107 6.77 -0.43 -4.45
CA ASN A 107 6.78 -1.86 -4.80
C ASN A 107 6.54 -2.01 -6.30
N ARG A 108 7.41 -2.76 -6.98
CA ARG A 108 7.26 -3.12 -8.39
C ARG A 108 6.91 -4.59 -8.52
N TYR A 109 5.77 -4.87 -9.12
CA TYR A 109 5.27 -6.19 -9.47
C TYR A 109 5.44 -6.38 -10.98
N ARG A 110 6.37 -7.23 -11.37
CA ARG A 110 6.80 -7.41 -12.78
C ARG A 110 5.81 -8.23 -13.60
N HIS A 111 5.02 -9.06 -12.90
CA HIS A 111 4.06 -9.98 -13.51
C HIS A 111 3.10 -10.54 -12.45
N GLY A 112 2.14 -11.36 -12.88
CA GLY A 112 1.10 -11.92 -11.99
C GLY A 112 1.61 -12.76 -10.82
N ARG A 113 2.79 -13.39 -10.92
CA ARG A 113 3.38 -14.17 -9.83
C ARG A 113 3.95 -13.33 -8.71
N ASP A 114 4.33 -12.08 -9.00
CA ASP A 114 4.75 -11.14 -7.96
C ASP A 114 3.56 -10.78 -7.06
N ALA A 115 3.79 -10.75 -5.75
CA ALA A 115 2.75 -10.69 -4.75
C ALA A 115 3.21 -10.01 -3.46
N MET A 116 2.26 -9.61 -2.64
CA MET A 116 2.45 -9.19 -1.24
C MET A 116 1.58 -10.08 -0.35
N GLY A 117 2.20 -10.77 0.59
CA GLY A 117 1.51 -11.63 1.56
C GLY A 117 0.61 -10.84 2.51
N TRP A 118 -0.18 -11.56 3.32
CA TRP A 118 -1.05 -10.96 4.33
C TRP A 118 -0.27 -10.27 5.43
N HIS A 119 -0.43 -8.94 5.55
CA HIS A 119 0.22 -8.07 6.55
C HIS A 119 -0.72 -6.93 6.94
N SER A 120 -0.33 -6.17 7.92
CA SER A 120 -0.88 -4.86 8.26
C SER A 120 0.30 -3.90 8.36
N ASP A 121 0.06 -2.63 8.09
CA ASP A 121 1.02 -1.54 8.31
C ASP A 121 0.83 -1.03 9.74
N ASP A 122 1.32 -1.78 10.72
CA ASP A 122 1.11 -1.55 12.16
C ASP A 122 2.42 -1.51 12.95
N GLU A 123 3.50 -1.16 12.29
CA GLU A 123 4.79 -0.97 12.93
C GLU A 123 4.74 0.21 13.91
N PRO A 124 5.43 0.10 15.06
CA PRO A 124 5.44 1.15 16.10
C PRO A 124 5.83 2.54 15.58
N GLU A 125 6.69 2.59 14.57
CA GLU A 125 7.17 3.83 13.96
C GLU A 125 6.07 4.61 13.22
N LEU A 126 4.95 3.96 12.91
CA LEU A 126 3.78 4.59 12.26
C LEU A 126 2.83 5.24 13.28
N GLY A 127 3.01 4.94 14.57
CA GLY A 127 2.13 5.41 15.63
C GLY A 127 0.73 4.74 15.61
N PRO A 128 -0.16 5.17 16.52
CA PRO A 128 -1.53 4.66 16.57
C PRO A 128 -2.35 5.20 15.40
N GLN A 129 -3.22 4.36 14.86
CA GLN A 129 -4.17 4.72 13.80
C GLN A 129 -3.51 5.41 12.58
N PRO A 130 -2.47 4.81 11.98
CA PRO A 130 -1.74 5.45 10.90
C PRO A 130 -2.64 5.71 9.69
N VAL A 131 -2.37 6.82 8.99
CA VAL A 131 -2.94 7.07 7.68
C VAL A 131 -1.97 6.56 6.62
N ILE A 132 -2.48 5.67 5.78
CA ILE A 132 -1.74 5.06 4.67
C ILE A 132 -2.39 5.51 3.36
N ALA A 133 -1.61 6.14 2.49
CA ALA A 133 -2.06 6.49 1.14
C ALA A 133 -1.36 5.58 0.12
N SER A 134 -2.15 4.84 -0.65
CA SER A 134 -1.66 3.84 -1.59
C SER A 134 -2.04 4.23 -3.02
N VAL A 135 -1.05 4.66 -3.81
CA VAL A 135 -1.22 5.01 -5.22
C VAL A 135 -0.81 3.84 -6.10
N SER A 136 -1.65 3.51 -7.08
CA SER A 136 -1.46 2.38 -7.99
C SER A 136 -1.19 2.84 -9.40
N LEU A 137 -0.14 2.32 -10.01
CA LEU A 137 0.27 2.64 -11.38
C LEU A 137 0.47 1.35 -12.19
N GLY A 138 0.11 1.35 -13.46
CA GLY A 138 0.22 0.20 -14.36
C GLY A 138 -0.95 -0.78 -14.21
N ALA A 139 -0.68 -2.09 -14.30
CA ALA A 139 -1.72 -3.11 -14.33
C ALA A 139 -2.63 -3.12 -13.09
N ALA A 140 -3.93 -3.19 -13.31
CA ALA A 140 -4.90 -3.37 -12.23
C ALA A 140 -4.71 -4.71 -11.53
N ARG A 141 -4.71 -4.70 -10.21
CA ARG A 141 -4.56 -5.90 -9.38
C ARG A 141 -5.59 -5.92 -8.25
N ARG A 142 -5.98 -7.12 -7.87
CA ARG A 142 -6.84 -7.34 -6.71
C ARG A 142 -6.07 -7.03 -5.42
N PHE A 143 -6.66 -6.20 -4.59
CA PHE A 143 -6.23 -5.92 -3.22
C PHE A 143 -7.26 -6.49 -2.26
N ALA A 144 -6.83 -7.43 -1.44
CA ALA A 144 -7.71 -8.16 -0.56
C ALA A 144 -7.52 -7.74 0.90
N LEU A 145 -8.62 -7.55 1.63
CA LEU A 145 -8.63 -7.31 3.08
C LEU A 145 -9.36 -8.44 3.79
N LYS A 146 -8.90 -8.79 4.99
CA LYS A 146 -9.58 -9.72 5.90
C LYS A 146 -9.39 -9.32 7.35
N PRO A 147 -10.36 -9.61 8.25
CA PRO A 147 -10.20 -9.36 9.69
C PRO A 147 -8.95 -10.06 10.25
N ARG A 148 -8.30 -9.44 11.23
CA ARG A 148 -7.24 -10.10 12.02
C ARG A 148 -7.85 -11.24 12.83
N GLY A 149 -7.08 -12.31 13.02
CA GLY A 149 -7.55 -13.52 13.73
C GLY A 149 -8.32 -14.52 12.89
N MET A 150 -8.76 -14.13 11.67
CA MET A 150 -9.40 -15.08 10.76
C MET A 150 -8.36 -16.05 10.18
N LYS A 151 -8.48 -17.34 10.54
CA LYS A 151 -7.63 -18.40 9.96
C LYS A 151 -7.88 -18.52 8.47
N SER A 152 -6.87 -18.90 7.71
CA SER A 152 -6.96 -19.05 6.26
C SER A 152 -8.02 -20.09 5.87
N PHE A 153 -8.95 -19.67 5.01
CA PHE A 153 -9.80 -20.46 4.14
C PHE A 153 -10.48 -21.72 4.68
N ASP A 154 -11.74 -21.57 5.06
CA ASP A 154 -12.70 -22.68 4.95
C ASP A 154 -13.45 -22.55 3.61
N ARG A 155 -13.32 -23.56 2.72
CA ARG A 155 -13.89 -23.57 1.35
C ARG A 155 -15.37 -23.95 1.30
N THR A 156 -16.05 -24.07 2.43
CA THR A 156 -17.33 -24.79 2.54
C THR A 156 -18.57 -23.94 2.81
N SER A 157 -18.56 -22.64 2.65
CA SER A 157 -19.83 -21.88 2.76
C SER A 157 -20.39 -21.51 1.38
N HIS A 158 -21.32 -22.35 0.88
CA HIS A 158 -22.22 -22.01 -0.21
C HIS A 158 -23.37 -21.14 0.35
N GLY A 159 -23.27 -19.85 0.18
CA GLY A 159 -24.31 -18.89 0.49
C GLY A 159 -24.38 -17.83 -0.60
N THR A 160 -25.57 -17.66 -1.18
CA THR A 160 -25.92 -16.61 -2.14
C THR A 160 -25.82 -15.24 -1.46
N GLN A 161 -24.74 -14.49 -1.73
CA GLN A 161 -24.58 -13.09 -1.30
C GLN A 161 -24.01 -12.26 -2.43
N SER A 162 -24.37 -10.97 -2.42
CA SER A 162 -23.96 -9.95 -3.38
C SER A 162 -22.45 -9.93 -3.65
N PRO A 163 -21.99 -9.58 -4.86
CA PRO A 163 -20.56 -9.54 -5.19
C PRO A 163 -19.88 -8.46 -4.35
N GLY A 164 -18.93 -8.87 -3.50
CA GLY A 164 -18.03 -7.97 -2.77
C GLY A 164 -17.78 -8.29 -1.29
N LYS A 165 -18.75 -8.80 -0.53
CA LYS A 165 -18.60 -9.05 0.92
C LYS A 165 -18.91 -10.50 1.27
N LYS A 166 -17.91 -11.26 1.75
CA LYS A 166 -18.09 -12.53 2.46
C LYS A 166 -17.30 -12.50 3.76
N ASP A 167 -17.99 -12.67 4.88
CA ASP A 167 -17.38 -12.86 6.21
C ASP A 167 -16.38 -11.75 6.63
N GLY A 168 -16.73 -10.46 6.42
CA GLY A 168 -15.84 -9.35 6.72
C GLY A 168 -14.64 -9.22 5.77
N ARG A 169 -14.62 -9.99 4.67
CA ARG A 169 -13.60 -9.87 3.63
C ARG A 169 -14.03 -8.87 2.56
N LEU A 170 -13.06 -8.12 2.06
CA LEU A 170 -13.24 -7.19 0.97
C LEU A 170 -12.17 -7.47 -0.09
N VAL A 171 -12.56 -7.41 -1.35
CA VAL A 171 -11.63 -7.43 -2.49
C VAL A 171 -11.92 -6.22 -3.34
N LEU A 172 -10.93 -5.36 -3.48
CA LEU A 172 -10.94 -4.20 -4.35
C LEU A 172 -10.11 -4.49 -5.59
N GLU A 173 -10.47 -3.94 -6.70
CA GLU A 173 -9.61 -3.80 -7.85
C GLU A 173 -9.00 -2.40 -7.80
N LEU A 174 -7.67 -2.31 -7.84
CA LEU A 174 -6.97 -1.03 -7.81
C LEU A 174 -6.44 -0.72 -9.20
N PRO A 175 -7.14 0.12 -9.97
CA PRO A 175 -6.76 0.47 -11.33
C PRO A 175 -5.58 1.43 -11.37
N HIS A 176 -5.08 1.66 -12.59
CA HIS A 176 -4.07 2.65 -12.91
C HIS A 176 -4.51 4.07 -12.51
N GLY A 177 -3.65 4.80 -11.80
CA GLY A 177 -3.94 6.14 -11.30
C GLY A 177 -4.83 6.20 -10.06
N SER A 178 -5.22 5.06 -9.47
CA SER A 178 -6.08 5.05 -8.27
C SER A 178 -5.33 5.41 -7.00
N LEU A 179 -6.07 6.02 -6.05
CA LEU A 179 -5.66 6.29 -4.68
C LEU A 179 -6.58 5.55 -3.70
N LEU A 180 -6.01 4.63 -2.93
CA LEU A 180 -6.66 4.01 -1.78
C LEU A 180 -6.10 4.63 -0.50
N VAL A 181 -6.99 5.10 0.38
CA VAL A 181 -6.62 5.63 1.69
C VAL A 181 -7.17 4.73 2.78
N MET A 182 -6.31 4.32 3.72
CA MET A 182 -6.63 3.52 4.90
C MET A 182 -6.34 4.35 6.15
N ARG A 183 -7.32 4.48 7.06
CA ARG A 183 -7.24 5.32 8.27
C ARG A 183 -7.76 4.56 9.50
N GLY A 184 -7.73 5.24 10.64
CA GLY A 184 -8.33 4.78 11.88
C GLY A 184 -7.83 3.39 12.29
N ASP A 185 -8.74 2.55 12.75
CA ASP A 185 -8.41 1.20 13.22
C ASP A 185 -8.17 0.18 12.10
N THR A 186 -8.14 0.60 10.83
CA THR A 186 -8.02 -0.33 9.70
C THR A 186 -6.84 -1.26 9.85
N GLN A 187 -5.65 -0.75 10.21
CA GLN A 187 -4.44 -1.57 10.37
C GLN A 187 -4.48 -2.45 11.62
N ALA A 188 -5.17 -2.01 12.67
CA ALA A 188 -5.35 -2.80 13.89
C ALA A 188 -6.35 -3.95 13.69
N ARG A 189 -7.37 -3.77 12.86
CA ARG A 189 -8.47 -4.73 12.68
C ARG A 189 -8.32 -5.64 11.47
N TYR A 190 -7.59 -5.21 10.43
CA TYR A 190 -7.51 -5.92 9.16
C TYR A 190 -6.08 -6.22 8.76
N ARG A 191 -5.93 -7.33 8.03
CA ARG A 191 -4.76 -7.60 7.20
C ARG A 191 -5.13 -7.42 5.76
N HIS A 192 -4.16 -7.01 4.97
CA HIS A 192 -4.33 -6.87 3.53
C HIS A 192 -3.24 -7.61 2.75
N ALA A 193 -3.50 -7.88 1.49
CA ALA A 193 -2.60 -8.60 0.61
C ALA A 193 -2.84 -8.21 -0.85
N LEU A 194 -1.80 -8.36 -1.66
CA LEU A 194 -1.89 -8.39 -3.12
C LEU A 194 -1.56 -9.82 -3.58
N PRO A 195 -2.58 -10.68 -3.78
CA PRO A 195 -2.35 -12.09 -4.09
C PRO A 195 -1.75 -12.28 -5.48
N ALA A 196 -0.94 -13.33 -5.64
CA ALA A 196 -0.50 -13.78 -6.96
C ALA A 196 -1.69 -14.17 -7.83
N THR A 197 -1.50 -14.06 -9.15
CA THR A 197 -2.47 -14.51 -10.16
C THR A 197 -1.77 -15.30 -11.26
N ALA A 198 -2.43 -16.34 -11.76
CA ALA A 198 -1.98 -17.09 -12.93
C ALA A 198 -2.36 -16.38 -14.25
N ARG A 199 -3.22 -15.35 -14.21
CA ARG A 199 -3.57 -14.58 -15.40
C ARG A 199 -2.36 -13.77 -15.86
N PRO A 200 -2.11 -13.68 -17.16
CA PRO A 200 -1.15 -12.71 -17.68
C PRO A 200 -1.56 -11.31 -17.26
N VAL A 201 -0.65 -10.58 -16.64
CA VAL A 201 -0.82 -9.17 -16.27
C VAL A 201 0.52 -8.46 -16.48
N ASP A 202 0.44 -7.22 -16.89
CA ASP A 202 1.58 -6.34 -17.08
C ASP A 202 2.16 -5.84 -15.76
N GLU A 203 3.20 -5.05 -15.85
CA GLU A 203 3.85 -4.47 -14.68
C GLU A 203 2.96 -3.52 -13.92
N ARG A 204 3.19 -3.48 -12.62
CA ARG A 204 2.52 -2.57 -11.68
C ARG A 204 3.53 -1.98 -10.73
N ILE A 205 3.42 -0.69 -10.46
CA ILE A 205 4.07 -0.01 -9.35
C ILE A 205 2.98 0.37 -8.33
N ASN A 206 3.26 0.13 -7.07
CA ASN A 206 2.45 0.62 -5.96
C ASN A 206 3.30 1.48 -5.04
N LEU A 207 2.81 2.66 -4.71
CA LEU A 207 3.45 3.63 -3.83
C LEU A 207 2.63 3.70 -2.54
N THR A 208 3.20 3.22 -1.43
CA THR A 208 2.55 3.25 -0.11
C THR A 208 3.18 4.35 0.73
N PHE A 209 2.53 5.51 0.78
CA PHE A 209 2.96 6.66 1.55
C PHE A 209 2.59 6.52 3.02
N ARG A 210 3.53 6.85 3.91
CA ARG A 210 3.40 6.76 5.36
C ARG A 210 4.04 7.97 6.03
N ARG A 211 3.59 8.24 7.26
CA ARG A 211 4.27 9.17 8.15
C ARG A 211 4.96 8.39 9.26
N ILE A 212 6.28 8.39 9.27
CA ILE A 212 7.09 7.86 10.37
C ILE A 212 7.11 8.91 11.48
N VAL A 213 6.63 8.52 12.65
CA VAL A 213 6.71 9.32 13.87
C VAL A 213 7.83 8.70 14.71
N GLY A 214 9.00 9.29 14.74
CA GLY A 214 10.18 8.70 15.41
C GLY A 214 9.86 8.10 16.79
N VAL A 215 10.50 7.02 17.15
CA VAL A 215 10.29 6.24 18.40
C VAL A 215 10.49 7.07 19.69
N GLY A 216 10.97 8.32 19.60
CA GLY A 216 11.14 9.24 20.73
C GLY A 216 9.98 10.17 21.05
N ALA A 217 8.93 10.24 20.22
CA ALA A 217 7.84 11.21 20.40
C ALA A 217 6.69 10.72 21.32
N MET A 218 6.71 9.47 21.76
CA MET A 218 5.63 8.87 22.56
C MET A 218 5.84 8.91 24.07
N ALA A 219 6.90 9.57 24.59
CA ALA A 219 7.22 9.58 26.02
C ALA A 219 6.69 10.80 26.80
N ASN A 220 6.02 11.76 26.13
CA ASN A 220 5.49 12.97 26.76
C ASN A 220 4.07 13.31 26.25
N SER A 221 3.09 12.52 26.63
CA SER A 221 1.67 12.92 26.55
C SER A 221 0.93 12.36 27.75
#